data_27b338f31b380d83cfc12a0bd628fc3f
#
_entry.id   27b338f31b380d83cfc12a0bd628fc3f
#
_cell.length_a   1.000
_cell.length_b   1.000
_cell.length_c   1.000
_cell.angle_alpha   90.00
_cell.angle_beta   90.00
_cell.angle_gamma   90.00
#
_symmetry.space_group_name_H-M   'P 1'
#
loop_
_entity.id
_entity.type
_entity.pdbx_description
1 polymer ?
#
loop_
_entity_poly.entity_id
_entity_poly.type
_entity_poly.pdbx_seq_one_letter_code
_entity_poly.pdbx_strand_id
1 'polypeptide(L)'
;MSKLFELLCVTSGRVILGLYFLLPGALLKIANPEATAEAMAAKGMFAVSFFLVLTIIIQFAGGVAMIVGYQTKIAAFILAGLTLVINLVMHNFWEVPSETQNFVKNLGIFAGLLVCAGLGAGQWSLDYRLSMTRGG
;
A
#
# COMPACT_ATOMS: atom_id res chain seq x y z
N MET A 1 26.88 6.13 8.59
CA MET A 1 26.24 6.37 7.27
C MET A 1 25.79 7.82 7.23
N SER A 2 25.83 8.48 6.07
CA SER A 2 25.49 9.90 6.01
C SER A 2 23.98 10.13 6.16
N LYS A 3 23.63 11.29 6.71
CA LYS A 3 22.23 11.72 6.85
C LYS A 3 21.54 11.80 5.50
N LEU A 4 22.25 12.26 4.47
CA LEU A 4 21.70 12.34 3.11
C LEU A 4 21.33 10.95 2.58
N PHE A 5 22.18 9.96 2.82
CA PHE A 5 21.91 8.58 2.40
C PHE A 5 20.64 8.04 3.06
N GLU A 6 20.48 8.27 4.36
CA GLU A 6 19.28 7.84 5.09
C GLU A 6 18.03 8.49 4.54
N LEU A 7 18.08 9.81 4.28
CA LEU A 7 16.95 10.56 3.71
C LEU A 7 16.57 10.05 2.32
N LEU A 8 17.56 9.75 1.49
CA LEU A 8 17.33 9.21 0.15
C LEU A 8 16.67 7.83 0.22
N CYS A 9 17.18 6.94 1.08
CA CYS A 9 16.62 5.60 1.22
C CYS A 9 15.18 5.63 1.73
N VAL A 10 14.92 6.36 2.80
CA VAL A 10 13.58 6.45 3.39
C VAL A 10 12.58 7.07 2.41
N THR A 11 12.96 8.17 1.78
CA THR A 11 12.08 8.86 0.83
C THR A 11 11.80 8.00 -0.40
N SER A 12 12.84 7.41 -0.98
CA SER A 12 12.68 6.57 -2.17
C SER A 12 11.82 5.35 -1.89
N GLY A 13 12.08 4.65 -0.80
CA GLY A 13 11.29 3.47 -0.43
C GLY A 13 9.82 3.81 -0.21
N ARG A 14 9.56 4.88 0.52
CA ARG A 14 8.20 5.35 0.79
C ARG A 14 7.47 5.74 -0.50
N VAL A 15 8.11 6.51 -1.37
CA VAL A 15 7.52 6.96 -2.63
C VAL A 15 7.25 5.77 -3.55
N ILE A 16 8.19 4.82 -3.66
CA ILE A 16 8.01 3.62 -4.48
C ILE A 16 6.80 2.80 -3.99
N LEU A 17 6.69 2.62 -2.67
CA LEU A 17 5.50 1.94 -2.11
C LEU A 17 4.22 2.69 -2.44
N GLY A 18 4.21 4.01 -2.30
CA GLY A 18 3.05 4.82 -2.64
C GLY A 18 2.68 4.71 -4.12
N LEU A 19 3.65 4.76 -5.01
CA LEU A 19 3.43 4.60 -6.45
C LEU A 19 2.88 3.21 -6.79
N TYR A 20 3.34 2.17 -6.10
CA TYR A 20 2.83 0.82 -6.29
C TYR A 20 1.32 0.75 -6.00
N PHE A 21 0.86 1.38 -4.92
CA PHE A 21 -0.56 1.37 -4.58
C PHE A 21 -1.38 2.32 -5.45
N LEU A 22 -0.81 3.44 -5.86
CA LEU A 22 -1.51 4.42 -6.69
C LEU A 22 -1.66 3.95 -8.15
N LEU A 23 -0.56 3.53 -8.79
CA LEU A 23 -0.56 3.20 -10.21
C LEU A 23 -1.14 1.81 -10.49
N PRO A 24 -0.46 0.68 -10.19
CA PRO A 24 -1.06 -0.62 -10.44
C PRO A 24 -2.19 -0.94 -9.46
N GLY A 25 -2.13 -0.43 -8.25
CA GLY A 25 -3.16 -0.69 -7.25
C GLY A 25 -4.49 -0.03 -7.61
N ALA A 26 -4.54 1.30 -7.62
CA ALA A 26 -5.80 2.04 -7.79
C ALA A 26 -6.11 2.34 -9.25
N LEU A 27 -5.18 2.97 -9.97
CA LEU A 27 -5.48 3.50 -11.32
C LEU A 27 -5.77 2.40 -12.33
N LEU A 28 -5.06 1.26 -12.28
CA LEU A 28 -5.37 0.14 -13.17
C LEU A 28 -6.74 -0.48 -12.87
N LYS A 29 -7.14 -0.52 -11.59
CA LYS A 29 -8.46 -1.01 -11.22
C LYS A 29 -9.57 -0.06 -11.68
N ILE A 30 -9.31 1.25 -11.63
CA ILE A 30 -10.26 2.25 -12.14
C ILE A 30 -10.39 2.12 -13.67
N ALA A 31 -9.29 1.88 -14.36
CA ALA A 31 -9.29 1.73 -15.82
C ALA A 31 -10.00 0.46 -16.28
N ASN A 32 -9.90 -0.63 -15.52
CA ASN A 32 -10.55 -1.90 -15.84
C ASN A 32 -11.08 -2.57 -14.58
N PRO A 33 -12.19 -2.07 -14.00
CA PRO A 33 -12.74 -2.62 -12.78
C PRO A 33 -13.31 -4.03 -12.96
N GLU A 34 -13.77 -4.35 -14.16
CA GLU A 34 -14.41 -5.64 -14.46
C GLU A 34 -13.46 -6.81 -14.26
N ALA A 35 -12.21 -6.69 -14.73
CA ALA A 35 -11.23 -7.75 -14.58
C ALA A 35 -10.94 -8.08 -13.12
N THR A 36 -10.84 -7.06 -12.27
CA THR A 36 -10.63 -7.25 -10.83
C THR A 36 -11.88 -7.83 -10.18
N ALA A 37 -13.06 -7.33 -10.55
CA ALA A 37 -14.33 -7.84 -10.03
C ALA A 37 -14.52 -9.31 -10.35
N GLU A 38 -14.20 -9.74 -11.58
CA GLU A 38 -14.27 -11.14 -11.98
C GLU A 38 -13.31 -12.01 -11.17
N ALA A 39 -12.07 -11.53 -10.97
CA ALA A 39 -11.08 -12.26 -10.16
C ALA A 39 -11.55 -12.40 -8.70
N MET A 40 -12.14 -11.36 -8.14
CA MET A 40 -12.68 -11.40 -6.77
C MET A 40 -13.86 -12.38 -6.67
N ALA A 41 -14.78 -12.34 -7.64
CA ALA A 41 -15.92 -13.25 -7.69
C ALA A 41 -15.48 -14.70 -7.84
N ALA A 42 -14.43 -14.96 -8.63
CA ALA A 42 -13.87 -16.30 -8.79
C ALA A 42 -13.29 -16.87 -7.49
N LYS A 43 -12.92 -16.03 -6.53
CA LYS A 43 -12.47 -16.45 -5.20
C LYS A 43 -13.64 -16.65 -4.21
N GLY A 44 -14.87 -16.53 -4.66
CA GLY A 44 -16.05 -16.73 -3.83
C GLY A 44 -16.39 -15.53 -2.94
N MET A 45 -15.86 -14.35 -3.24
CA MET A 45 -16.15 -13.14 -2.46
C MET A 45 -17.60 -12.70 -2.66
N PHE A 46 -18.24 -12.25 -1.58
CA PHE A 46 -19.54 -11.60 -1.63
C PHE A 46 -19.36 -10.07 -1.69
N ALA A 47 -20.40 -9.35 -2.10
CA ALA A 47 -20.40 -7.89 -2.18
C ALA A 47 -19.19 -7.34 -2.95
N VAL A 48 -18.84 -7.96 -4.08
CA VAL A 48 -17.63 -7.66 -4.85
C VAL A 48 -17.51 -6.18 -5.19
N SER A 49 -18.60 -5.53 -5.64
CA SER A 49 -18.56 -4.11 -6.00
C SER A 49 -18.22 -3.22 -4.82
N PHE A 50 -18.74 -3.53 -3.63
CA PHE A 50 -18.42 -2.78 -2.42
C PHE A 50 -16.94 -2.90 -2.05
N PHE A 51 -16.41 -4.13 -2.01
CA PHE A 51 -15.02 -4.37 -1.64
C PHE A 51 -14.05 -3.85 -2.70
N LEU A 52 -14.41 -3.89 -3.98
CA LEU A 52 -13.60 -3.32 -5.05
C LEU A 52 -13.47 -1.80 -4.91
N VAL A 53 -14.59 -1.11 -4.71
CA VAL A 53 -14.58 0.35 -4.52
C VAL A 53 -13.80 0.72 -3.26
N LEU A 54 -14.03 0.00 -2.17
CA LEU A 54 -13.30 0.24 -0.91
C LEU A 54 -11.79 0.08 -1.11
N THR A 55 -11.37 -0.98 -1.80
CA THR A 55 -9.95 -1.24 -2.11
C THR A 55 -9.36 -0.10 -2.95
N ILE A 56 -10.07 0.34 -3.98
CA ILE A 56 -9.61 1.45 -4.83
C ILE A 56 -9.43 2.72 -4.01
N ILE A 57 -10.39 3.06 -3.15
CA ILE A 57 -10.32 4.25 -2.31
C ILE A 57 -9.11 4.19 -1.37
N ILE A 58 -8.92 3.06 -0.69
CA ILE A 58 -7.81 2.89 0.25
C ILE A 58 -6.47 2.95 -0.49
N GLN A 59 -6.35 2.28 -1.62
CA GLN A 59 -5.10 2.26 -2.38
C GLN A 59 -4.79 3.62 -3.01
N PHE A 60 -5.79 4.33 -3.49
CA PHE A 60 -5.60 5.68 -4.05
C PHE A 60 -5.18 6.66 -2.95
N ALA A 61 -5.99 6.78 -1.90
CA ALA A 61 -5.74 7.73 -0.81
C ALA A 61 -4.46 7.37 -0.06
N GLY A 62 -4.26 6.09 0.26
CA GLY A 62 -3.06 5.62 0.93
C GLY A 62 -1.81 5.79 0.09
N GLY A 63 -1.90 5.50 -1.21
CA GLY A 63 -0.78 5.70 -2.13
C GLY A 63 -0.34 7.15 -2.22
N VAL A 64 -1.30 8.07 -2.39
CA VAL A 64 -1.02 9.52 -2.41
C VAL A 64 -0.41 9.97 -1.07
N ALA A 65 -1.00 9.54 0.05
CA ALA A 65 -0.50 9.87 1.39
C ALA A 65 0.95 9.41 1.58
N MET A 66 1.28 8.21 1.11
CA MET A 66 2.65 7.69 1.16
C MET A 66 3.61 8.50 0.30
N ILE A 67 3.19 8.92 -0.90
CA ILE A 67 4.04 9.70 -1.81
C ILE A 67 4.40 11.05 -1.19
N VAL A 68 3.40 11.78 -0.70
CA VAL A 68 3.62 13.11 -0.11
C VAL A 68 4.13 13.04 1.33
N GLY A 69 3.98 11.90 1.99
CA GLY A 69 4.36 11.71 3.38
C GLY A 69 3.41 12.38 4.35
N TYR A 70 2.10 12.27 4.08
CA TYR A 70 1.05 12.80 4.96
C TYR A 70 0.38 11.66 5.72
N GLN A 71 0.28 11.78 7.04
CA GLN A 71 -0.27 10.74 7.93
C GLN A 71 0.33 9.36 7.60
N THR A 72 1.64 9.33 7.38
CA THR A 72 2.34 8.18 6.79
C THR A 72 2.20 6.92 7.64
N LYS A 73 2.30 7.04 8.96
CA LYS A 73 2.18 5.87 9.85
C LYS A 73 0.80 5.22 9.74
N ILE A 74 -0.25 6.03 9.72
CA ILE A 74 -1.63 5.56 9.60
C ILE A 74 -1.88 4.98 8.20
N ALA A 75 -1.48 5.71 7.15
CA ALA A 75 -1.64 5.26 5.78
C ALA A 75 -0.92 3.94 5.53
N ALA A 76 0.32 3.82 5.99
CA ALA A 76 1.10 2.59 5.84
C ALA A 76 0.47 1.42 6.60
N PHE A 77 -0.05 1.66 7.79
CA PHE A 77 -0.70 0.61 8.58
C PHE A 77 -1.98 0.12 7.91
N ILE A 78 -2.81 1.04 7.39
CA ILE A 78 -4.04 0.67 6.67
C ILE A 78 -3.71 -0.10 5.40
N LEU A 79 -2.73 0.37 4.62
CA LEU A 79 -2.29 -0.33 3.41
C LEU A 79 -1.71 -1.71 3.75
N ALA A 80 -0.98 -1.83 4.86
CA ALA A 80 -0.47 -3.12 5.32
C ALA A 80 -1.60 -4.09 5.62
N GLY A 81 -2.61 -3.66 6.35
CA GLY A 81 -3.79 -4.48 6.65
C GLY A 81 -4.52 -4.93 5.40
N LEU A 82 -4.74 -4.00 4.46
CA LEU A 82 -5.36 -4.31 3.18
C LEU A 82 -4.53 -5.32 2.38
N THR A 83 -3.22 -5.12 2.32
CA THR A 83 -2.30 -6.03 1.61
C THR A 83 -2.34 -7.43 2.20
N LEU A 84 -2.38 -7.54 3.52
CA LEU A 84 -2.48 -8.84 4.18
C LEU A 84 -3.78 -9.55 3.82
N VAL A 85 -4.91 -8.85 3.87
CA VAL A 85 -6.23 -9.42 3.53
C VAL A 85 -6.25 -9.85 2.06
N ILE A 86 -5.80 -9.00 1.14
CA ILE A 86 -5.73 -9.34 -0.28
C ILE A 86 -4.85 -10.57 -0.48
N ASN A 87 -3.71 -10.63 0.19
CA ASN A 87 -2.78 -11.74 0.06
C ASN A 87 -3.40 -13.07 0.50
N LEU A 88 -4.13 -13.06 1.62
CA LEU A 88 -4.78 -14.26 2.12
C LEU A 88 -5.96 -14.71 1.26
N VAL A 89 -6.70 -13.78 0.66
CA VAL A 89 -7.89 -14.09 -0.13
C VAL A 89 -7.55 -14.37 -1.59
N MET A 90 -6.74 -13.50 -2.22
CA MET A 90 -6.50 -13.55 -3.66
C MET A 90 -5.30 -14.40 -4.05
N HIS A 91 -4.34 -14.57 -3.14
CA HIS A 91 -3.09 -15.28 -3.41
C HIS A 91 -2.92 -16.46 -2.45
N ASN A 92 -3.96 -17.29 -2.37
CA ASN A 92 -4.02 -18.44 -1.47
C ASN A 92 -3.21 -19.63 -2.02
N PHE A 93 -1.89 -19.56 -1.86
CA PHE A 93 -0.95 -20.53 -2.44
C PHE A 93 -1.18 -21.97 -1.93
N TRP A 94 -1.76 -22.13 -0.75
CA TRP A 94 -2.06 -23.45 -0.17
C TRP A 94 -3.13 -24.22 -0.95
N GLU A 95 -3.98 -23.53 -1.70
CA GLU A 95 -4.98 -24.13 -2.60
C GLU A 95 -4.57 -24.01 -4.06
N VAL A 96 -3.89 -22.92 -4.43
CA VAL A 96 -3.46 -22.63 -5.80
C VAL A 96 -1.94 -22.39 -5.79
N PRO A 97 -1.12 -23.45 -6.01
CA PRO A 97 0.34 -23.34 -5.92
C PRO A 97 0.97 -22.29 -6.84
N SER A 98 0.35 -21.96 -7.96
CA SER A 98 0.83 -20.91 -8.87
C SER A 98 0.79 -19.52 -8.25
N GLU A 99 0.07 -19.33 -7.15
CA GLU A 99 -0.01 -18.06 -6.43
C GLU A 99 1.13 -17.86 -5.41
N THR A 100 2.00 -18.84 -5.23
CA THR A 100 3.08 -18.77 -4.23
C THR A 100 3.95 -17.54 -4.40
N GLN A 101 4.38 -17.21 -5.62
CA GLN A 101 5.24 -16.05 -5.86
C GLN A 101 4.52 -14.73 -5.56
N ASN A 102 3.25 -14.62 -5.92
CA ASN A 102 2.44 -13.44 -5.61
C ASN A 102 2.30 -13.27 -4.10
N PHE A 103 2.05 -14.37 -3.37
CA PHE A 103 1.95 -14.33 -1.92
C PHE A 103 3.24 -13.84 -1.27
N VAL A 104 4.37 -14.41 -1.67
CA VAL A 104 5.70 -14.04 -1.11
C VAL A 104 6.04 -12.59 -1.46
N LYS A 105 5.78 -12.15 -2.68
CA LYS A 105 5.99 -10.76 -3.09
C LYS A 105 5.19 -9.80 -2.22
N ASN A 106 3.92 -10.09 -1.99
CA ASN A 106 3.06 -9.24 -1.17
C ASN A 106 3.45 -9.25 0.30
N LEU A 107 4.03 -10.33 0.81
CA LEU A 107 4.62 -10.33 2.16
C LEU A 107 5.79 -9.34 2.25
N GLY A 108 6.61 -9.24 1.21
CA GLY A 108 7.68 -8.24 1.15
C GLY A 108 7.15 -6.81 1.18
N ILE A 109 6.08 -6.54 0.41
CA ILE A 109 5.41 -5.24 0.42
C ILE A 109 4.80 -4.95 1.80
N PHE A 110 4.14 -5.92 2.40
CA PHE A 110 3.58 -5.83 3.74
C PHE A 110 4.66 -5.49 4.78
N ALA A 111 5.80 -6.14 4.71
CA ALA A 111 6.93 -5.88 5.61
C ALA A 111 7.43 -4.44 5.45
N GLY A 112 7.59 -3.95 4.22
CA GLY A 112 7.98 -2.56 3.96
C GLY A 112 6.99 -1.56 4.52
N LEU A 113 5.70 -1.83 4.39
CA LEU A 113 4.64 -0.99 4.95
C LEU A 113 4.68 -0.96 6.48
N LEU A 114 4.95 -2.09 7.13
CA LEU A 114 5.10 -2.14 8.58
C LEU A 114 6.28 -1.30 9.06
N VAL A 115 7.39 -1.32 8.33
CA VAL A 115 8.54 -0.46 8.63
C VAL A 115 8.15 1.02 8.55
N CYS A 116 7.43 1.42 7.50
CA CYS A 116 6.92 2.78 7.37
C CYS A 116 5.92 3.14 8.47
N ALA A 117 5.05 2.21 8.85
CA ALA A 117 4.09 2.43 9.93
C ALA A 117 4.79 2.64 11.28
N GLY A 118 5.91 1.94 11.50
CA GLY A 118 6.67 2.08 12.72
C GLY A 118 7.52 3.35 12.78
N LEU A 119 8.25 3.64 11.70
CA LEU A 119 9.25 4.72 11.66
C LEU A 119 8.70 6.05 11.16
N GLY A 120 7.67 6.04 10.31
CA GLY A 120 7.10 7.25 9.73
C GLY A 120 7.75 7.67 8.42
N ALA A 121 7.48 8.91 8.02
CA ALA A 121 7.78 9.41 6.68
C ALA A 121 9.22 9.88 6.46
N GLY A 122 9.93 10.20 7.53
CA GLY A 122 11.23 10.85 7.44
C GLY A 122 11.13 12.36 7.27
N GLN A 123 12.27 13.04 7.12
CA GLN A 123 12.33 14.51 7.11
C GLN A 123 11.83 15.14 5.80
N TRP A 124 11.94 14.41 4.68
CA TRP A 124 11.46 14.90 3.40
C TRP A 124 10.00 14.51 3.17
N SER A 125 9.10 15.12 3.97
CA SER A 125 7.69 14.74 3.97
C SER A 125 6.81 15.88 4.47
N LEU A 126 5.52 15.82 4.15
CA LEU A 126 4.53 16.75 4.65
C LEU A 126 4.35 16.60 6.17
N ASP A 127 4.39 15.36 6.70
CA ASP A 127 4.33 15.09 8.14
C ASP A 127 5.41 15.86 8.90
N TYR A 128 6.63 15.85 8.38
CA TYR A 128 7.74 16.56 9.03
C TYR A 128 7.52 18.07 9.00
N ARG A 129 7.08 18.61 7.85
CA ARG A 129 6.79 20.06 7.73
C ARG A 129 5.70 20.49 8.70
N LEU A 130 4.62 19.71 8.81
CA LEU A 130 3.52 20.00 9.73
C LEU A 130 3.96 19.89 11.17
N SER A 131 4.84 18.96 11.53
CA SER A 131 5.38 18.85 12.89
C SER A 131 6.21 20.06 13.26
N MET A 132 6.98 20.61 12.31
CA MET A 132 7.78 21.82 12.52
C MET A 132 6.90 23.05 12.80
N THR A 133 5.78 23.20 12.04
CA THR A 133 4.86 24.33 12.23
C THR A 133 4.06 24.20 13.55
N ARG A 134 3.74 22.99 13.98
CA ARG A 134 3.03 22.77 15.24
C ARG A 134 3.93 22.94 16.46
N GLY A 135 5.21 22.67 16.31
CA GLY A 135 6.20 22.80 17.40
C GLY A 135 6.74 24.22 17.60
N GLY A 136 6.42 25.12 16.67
CA GLY A 136 6.79 26.53 16.74
C GLY A 136 5.64 27.40 17.23
#